data_6cbf046e8e2af04a9f68e4d544689c5d
#
_entry.id   6cbf046e8e2af04a9f68e4d544689c5d
#
_cell.length_a   1.000
_cell.length_b   1.000
_cell.length_c   1.000
_cell.angle_alpha   90.00
_cell.angle_beta   90.00
_cell.angle_gamma   90.00
#
_symmetry.space_group_name_H-M   'P 1'
#
loop_
_entity.id
_entity.type
_entity.pdbx_description
1 polymer ?
#
loop_
_entity_poly.entity_id
_entity_poly.type
_entity_poly.pdbx_seq_one_letter_code
_entity_poly.pdbx_strand_id
1 'polypeptide(L)'
;ESKAKFVHIKFHDNEILNFGNIKIKAMHTPGHTPDSYCFVMEDRIFTGDTLLINATGRTDFQNGSASAQYDSLFNKLLKLPGFMRIYPGHDYNQKQYSTIDDEKKNNPRLQVKSRQEYVEMMGNLNLSFPKNMHFAVPANL
;
A
#
# COMPACT_ATOMS: atom_id res chain seq x y z
N GLU A 1 11.10 -11.53 3.80
CA GLU A 1 10.46 -12.72 3.21
C GLU A 1 9.30 -13.17 4.10
N SER A 2 8.10 -13.34 3.53
CA SER A 2 6.97 -13.88 4.27
C SER A 2 7.28 -15.30 4.76
N LYS A 3 7.01 -15.57 6.04
CA LYS A 3 7.15 -16.90 6.65
C LYS A 3 5.84 -17.70 6.61
N ALA A 4 4.84 -17.24 5.87
CA ALA A 4 3.53 -17.88 5.80
C ALA A 4 3.63 -19.33 5.29
N LYS A 5 2.98 -20.26 6.00
CA LYS A 5 3.11 -21.72 5.80
C LYS A 5 2.58 -22.26 4.46
N PHE A 6 1.72 -21.51 3.76
CA PHE A 6 1.02 -21.96 2.55
C PHE A 6 1.39 -21.15 1.30
N VAL A 7 2.59 -20.58 1.27
CA VAL A 7 3.08 -19.84 0.11
C VAL A 7 3.55 -20.83 -0.96
N HIS A 8 2.86 -20.85 -2.11
CA HIS A 8 3.23 -21.68 -3.26
C HIS A 8 4.10 -20.91 -4.26
N ILE A 9 3.91 -19.59 -4.36
CA ILE A 9 4.65 -18.72 -5.26
C ILE A 9 5.15 -17.52 -4.47
N LYS A 10 6.44 -17.19 -4.60
CA LYS A 10 7.05 -15.97 -4.06
C LYS A 10 7.32 -15.01 -5.21
N PHE A 11 6.95 -13.75 -5.02
CA PHE A 11 7.20 -12.70 -6.01
C PHE A 11 8.48 -11.95 -5.70
N HIS A 12 9.17 -11.53 -6.77
CA HIS A 12 10.24 -10.54 -6.70
C HIS A 12 9.71 -9.16 -7.12
N ASP A 13 10.38 -8.12 -6.66
CA ASP A 13 10.02 -6.74 -7.05
C ASP A 13 10.13 -6.59 -8.57
N ASN A 14 9.10 -6.02 -9.19
CA ASN A 14 8.93 -5.85 -10.64
C ASN A 14 8.72 -7.14 -11.46
N GLU A 15 8.49 -8.27 -10.83
CA GLU A 15 8.14 -9.50 -11.52
C GLU A 15 6.80 -9.36 -12.26
N ILE A 16 6.74 -9.93 -13.48
CA ILE A 16 5.53 -9.91 -14.30
C ILE A 16 4.88 -11.29 -14.29
N LEU A 17 3.63 -11.32 -13.83
CA LEU A 17 2.77 -12.48 -13.84
C LEU A 17 1.88 -12.43 -15.07
N ASN A 18 1.77 -13.56 -15.78
CA ASN A 18 0.92 -13.68 -16.94
C ASN A 18 -0.26 -14.61 -16.64
N PHE A 19 -1.47 -14.11 -16.82
CA PHE A 19 -2.73 -14.86 -16.72
C PHE A 19 -3.46 -14.76 -18.06
N GLY A 20 -3.18 -15.71 -18.97
CA GLY A 20 -3.63 -15.60 -20.36
C GLY A 20 -3.07 -14.32 -21.02
N ASN A 21 -3.94 -13.43 -21.46
CA ASN A 21 -3.57 -12.15 -22.08
C ASN A 21 -3.36 -11.01 -21.05
N ILE A 22 -3.59 -11.27 -19.77
CA ILE A 22 -3.47 -10.26 -18.72
C ILE A 22 -2.06 -10.30 -18.14
N LYS A 23 -1.41 -9.13 -18.07
CA LYS A 23 -0.11 -8.95 -17.41
C LYS A 23 -0.31 -8.18 -16.10
N ILE A 24 0.23 -8.73 -15.02
CA ILE A 24 0.21 -8.10 -13.70
C ILE A 24 1.65 -7.96 -13.23
N LYS A 25 2.10 -6.74 -12.97
CA LYS A 25 3.42 -6.47 -12.41
C LYS A 25 3.33 -6.41 -10.89
N ALA A 26 4.09 -7.26 -10.20
CA ALA A 26 4.25 -7.20 -8.74
C ALA A 26 5.24 -6.08 -8.38
N MET A 27 4.80 -5.11 -7.61
CA MET A 27 5.61 -3.98 -7.13
C MET A 27 5.75 -4.07 -5.62
N HIS A 28 6.97 -4.31 -5.12
CA HIS A 28 7.23 -4.32 -3.68
C HIS A 28 7.08 -2.92 -3.10
N THR A 29 6.18 -2.75 -2.16
CA THR A 29 5.80 -1.46 -1.56
C THR A 29 5.79 -1.55 -0.03
N PRO A 30 6.95 -1.80 0.61
CA PRO A 30 7.03 -1.94 2.06
C PRO A 30 6.61 -0.66 2.77
N GLY A 31 6.10 -0.82 4.00
CA GLY A 31 5.73 0.31 4.85
C GLY A 31 4.58 -0.01 5.79
N HIS A 32 3.41 -0.37 5.29
CA HIS A 32 2.33 -0.93 6.12
C HIS A 32 2.78 -2.24 6.77
N THR A 33 3.33 -3.15 5.95
CA THR A 33 4.12 -4.30 6.38
C THR A 33 5.41 -4.38 5.57
N PRO A 34 6.45 -5.11 6.01
CA PRO A 34 7.69 -5.29 5.24
C PRO A 34 7.50 -6.03 3.92
N ASP A 35 6.48 -6.88 3.83
CA ASP A 35 6.16 -7.73 2.69
C ASP A 35 4.97 -7.22 1.85
N SER A 36 4.59 -5.96 2.01
CA SER A 36 3.52 -5.34 1.22
C SER A 36 3.87 -5.27 -0.26
N TYR A 37 2.92 -5.61 -1.12
CA TYR A 37 3.00 -5.51 -2.57
C TYR A 37 1.78 -4.80 -3.15
N CYS A 38 2.02 -4.04 -4.21
CA CYS A 38 0.97 -3.55 -5.10
C CYS A 38 1.02 -4.32 -6.42
N PHE A 39 -0.13 -4.51 -7.05
CA PHE A 39 -0.24 -5.23 -8.32
C PHE A 39 -0.71 -4.27 -9.41
N VAL A 40 0.20 -4.02 -10.36
CA VAL A 40 0.00 -3.02 -11.42
C VAL A 40 -0.44 -3.70 -12.70
N MET A 41 -1.52 -3.22 -13.29
CA MET A 41 -2.02 -3.60 -14.61
C MET A 41 -1.94 -2.37 -15.55
N GLU A 42 -2.44 -2.49 -16.77
CA GLU A 42 -2.35 -1.45 -17.79
C GLU A 42 -3.04 -0.13 -17.37
N ASP A 43 -4.25 -0.21 -16.79
CA ASP A 43 -5.10 0.93 -16.47
C ASP A 43 -5.41 1.10 -14.97
N ARG A 44 -4.93 0.17 -14.13
CA ARG A 44 -5.26 0.09 -12.71
C ARG A 44 -4.17 -0.49 -11.85
N ILE A 45 -4.28 -0.24 -10.54
CA ILE A 45 -3.40 -0.80 -9.53
C ILE A 45 -4.21 -1.23 -8.30
N PHE A 46 -3.92 -2.42 -7.79
CA PHE A 46 -4.38 -2.91 -6.50
C PHE A 46 -3.33 -2.56 -5.47
N THR A 47 -3.66 -1.66 -4.56
CA THR A 47 -2.69 -1.04 -3.65
C THR A 47 -2.65 -1.67 -2.26
N GLY A 48 -3.53 -2.64 -1.97
CA GLY A 48 -3.65 -3.19 -0.63
C GLY A 48 -3.81 -2.06 0.40
N ASP A 49 -3.06 -2.13 1.49
CA ASP A 49 -3.04 -1.09 2.51
C ASP A 49 -1.83 -0.13 2.39
N THR A 50 -1.12 -0.15 1.26
CA THR A 50 -0.07 0.84 1.00
C THR A 50 -0.68 2.23 0.73
N LEU A 51 -1.65 2.32 -0.18
CA LEU A 51 -2.37 3.54 -0.52
C LEU A 51 -3.88 3.28 -0.49
N LEU A 52 -4.57 4.01 0.37
CA LEU A 52 -6.03 4.00 0.51
C LEU A 52 -6.61 5.27 -0.12
N ILE A 53 -7.92 5.31 -0.32
CA ILE A 53 -8.59 6.53 -0.83
C ILE A 53 -8.60 7.60 0.26
N ASN A 54 -7.97 8.73 -0.01
CA ASN A 54 -7.74 9.84 0.92
C ASN A 54 -7.00 9.45 2.21
N ALA A 55 -6.26 8.35 2.19
CA ALA A 55 -5.49 7.85 3.33
C ALA A 55 -4.31 6.96 2.87
N THR A 56 -3.53 6.47 3.82
CA THR A 56 -2.54 5.40 3.63
C THR A 56 -2.71 4.37 4.73
N GLY A 57 -2.17 3.17 4.56
CA GLY A 57 -2.12 2.20 5.66
C GLY A 57 -1.34 2.74 6.84
N ARG A 58 -1.68 2.27 8.04
CA ARG A 58 -0.91 2.54 9.25
C ARG A 58 0.45 1.86 9.20
N THR A 59 1.41 2.37 9.97
CA THR A 59 2.80 1.86 9.98
C THR A 59 3.30 1.53 11.38
N ASP A 60 2.41 1.57 12.37
CA ASP A 60 2.70 1.39 13.80
C ASP A 60 2.53 -0.06 14.28
N PHE A 61 2.23 -1.01 13.37
CA PHE A 61 2.08 -2.44 13.65
C PHE A 61 2.87 -3.31 12.66
N GLN A 62 3.03 -4.60 13.00
CA GLN A 62 3.57 -5.65 12.11
C GLN A 62 4.92 -5.28 11.47
N ASN A 63 5.82 -4.67 12.23
CA ASN A 63 7.10 -4.16 11.75
C ASN A 63 6.95 -3.13 10.61
N GLY A 64 5.87 -2.35 10.61
CA GLY A 64 5.66 -1.27 9.67
C GLY A 64 6.72 -0.17 9.78
N SER A 65 6.86 0.62 8.73
CA SER A 65 7.83 1.71 8.65
C SER A 65 7.28 2.87 7.83
N ALA A 66 7.04 4.00 8.47
CA ALA A 66 6.59 5.22 7.79
C ALA A 66 7.63 5.71 6.76
N SER A 67 8.92 5.55 7.05
CA SER A 67 9.99 5.92 6.11
C SER A 67 9.99 5.04 4.87
N ALA A 68 9.84 3.72 5.00
CA ALA A 68 9.72 2.81 3.87
C ALA A 68 8.41 3.05 3.07
N GLN A 69 7.32 3.37 3.78
CA GLN A 69 6.05 3.70 3.13
C GLN A 69 6.15 4.99 2.31
N TYR A 70 6.87 6.00 2.82
CA TYR A 70 7.17 7.21 2.04
C TYR A 70 7.85 6.86 0.71
N ASP A 71 8.88 6.02 0.73
CA ASP A 71 9.57 5.61 -0.50
C ASP A 71 8.63 4.84 -1.44
N SER A 72 7.83 3.94 -0.91
CA SER A 72 6.84 3.19 -1.69
C SER A 72 5.81 4.11 -2.36
N LEU A 73 5.33 5.13 -1.64
CA LEU A 73 4.37 6.11 -2.15
C LEU A 73 5.04 7.08 -3.15
N PHE A 74 6.03 7.84 -2.72
CA PHE A 74 6.54 8.99 -3.46
C PHE A 74 7.53 8.62 -4.57
N ASN A 75 8.28 7.53 -4.41
CA ASN A 75 9.29 7.10 -5.38
C ASN A 75 8.80 5.99 -6.32
N LYS A 76 7.67 5.32 -6.00
CA LYS A 76 7.11 4.26 -6.84
C LYS A 76 5.68 4.59 -7.29
N LEU A 77 4.68 4.55 -6.39
CA LEU A 77 3.26 4.65 -6.77
C LEU A 77 2.92 5.99 -7.44
N LEU A 78 3.32 7.11 -6.84
CA LEU A 78 3.03 8.42 -7.38
C LEU A 78 3.83 8.78 -8.65
N LYS A 79 4.73 7.89 -9.11
CA LYS A 79 5.40 8.01 -10.43
C LYS A 79 4.63 7.32 -11.55
N LEU A 80 3.61 6.55 -11.20
CA LEU A 80 2.73 5.93 -12.19
C LEU A 80 1.86 6.98 -12.90
N PRO A 81 1.33 6.67 -14.10
CA PRO A 81 0.44 7.57 -14.83
C PRO A 81 -0.76 8.01 -13.98
N GLY A 82 -1.08 9.30 -14.02
CA GLY A 82 -2.09 9.92 -13.18
C GLY A 82 -3.50 9.35 -13.34
N PHE A 83 -3.82 8.88 -14.55
CA PHE A 83 -5.13 8.29 -14.88
C PHE A 83 -5.36 6.89 -14.29
N MET A 84 -4.31 6.21 -13.79
CA MET A 84 -4.43 4.87 -13.26
C MET A 84 -5.39 4.82 -12.08
N ARG A 85 -6.34 3.89 -12.15
CA ARG A 85 -7.32 3.66 -11.08
C ARG A 85 -6.69 2.89 -9.94
N ILE A 86 -6.93 3.34 -8.72
CA ILE A 86 -6.47 2.73 -7.48
C ILE A 86 -7.61 1.93 -6.87
N TYR A 87 -7.35 0.65 -6.58
CA TYR A 87 -8.24 -0.24 -5.84
C TYR A 87 -7.55 -0.66 -4.54
N PRO A 88 -7.90 -0.06 -3.40
CA PRO A 88 -7.29 -0.37 -2.11
C PRO A 88 -7.81 -1.66 -1.49
N GLY A 89 -7.11 -2.17 -0.46
CA GLY A 89 -7.55 -3.31 0.34
C GLY A 89 -8.75 -2.99 1.25
N HIS A 90 -8.85 -1.73 1.68
CA HIS A 90 -9.94 -1.24 2.52
C HIS A 90 -10.47 0.09 1.98
N ASP A 91 -11.78 0.29 2.06
CA ASP A 91 -12.43 1.58 1.80
C ASP A 91 -13.21 2.03 3.02
N TYR A 92 -12.92 3.24 3.48
CA TYR A 92 -13.62 3.89 4.58
C TYR A 92 -14.53 5.03 4.12
N ASN A 93 -14.57 5.30 2.81
CA ASN A 93 -15.25 6.48 2.23
C ASN A 93 -16.38 6.11 1.26
N GLN A 94 -16.75 4.82 1.16
CA GLN A 94 -17.77 4.30 0.24
C GLN A 94 -17.49 4.63 -1.23
N LYS A 95 -16.20 4.65 -1.61
CA LYS A 95 -15.73 4.87 -2.97
C LYS A 95 -15.17 3.58 -3.54
N GLN A 96 -15.59 3.20 -4.72
CA GLN A 96 -15.12 1.96 -5.36
C GLN A 96 -13.66 2.05 -5.79
N TYR A 97 -13.21 3.23 -6.23
CA TYR A 97 -11.84 3.49 -6.68
C TYR A 97 -11.52 4.99 -6.60
N SER A 98 -10.25 5.32 -6.71
CA SER A 98 -9.70 6.65 -6.93
C SER A 98 -8.72 6.61 -8.09
N THR A 99 -7.99 7.68 -8.36
CA THR A 99 -6.89 7.72 -9.33
C THR A 99 -5.61 8.22 -8.69
N ILE A 100 -4.46 7.95 -9.33
CA ILE A 100 -3.17 8.48 -8.87
C ILE A 100 -3.21 10.01 -8.77
N ASP A 101 -3.80 10.71 -9.76
CA ASP A 101 -3.89 12.18 -9.75
C ASP A 101 -4.84 12.68 -8.66
N ASP A 102 -5.97 12.01 -8.43
CA ASP A 102 -6.88 12.38 -7.35
C ASP A 102 -6.21 12.25 -5.99
N GLU A 103 -5.49 11.17 -5.75
CA GLU A 103 -4.78 10.97 -4.49
C GLU A 103 -3.63 11.98 -4.33
N LYS A 104 -2.85 12.27 -5.37
CA LYS A 104 -1.83 13.34 -5.33
C LYS A 104 -2.42 14.67 -4.91
N LYS A 105 -3.63 14.99 -5.40
CA LYS A 105 -4.27 16.28 -5.18
C LYS A 105 -4.98 16.37 -3.83
N ASN A 106 -5.68 15.30 -3.44
CA ASN A 106 -6.69 15.37 -2.39
C ASN A 106 -6.35 14.55 -1.14
N ASN A 107 -5.42 13.58 -1.22
CA ASN A 107 -5.08 12.76 -0.08
C ASN A 107 -4.26 13.58 0.95
N PRO A 108 -4.80 13.83 2.16
CA PRO A 108 -4.13 14.68 3.15
C PRO A 108 -2.78 14.10 3.61
N ARG A 109 -2.59 12.77 3.54
CA ARG A 109 -1.32 12.13 3.92
C ARG A 109 -0.23 12.25 2.85
N LEU A 110 -0.58 12.69 1.65
CA LEU A 110 0.37 12.93 0.55
C LEU A 110 0.74 14.41 0.40
N GLN A 111 0.15 15.32 1.20
CA GLN A 111 0.41 16.76 1.15
C GLN A 111 1.65 17.18 1.99
N VAL A 112 2.61 16.30 2.13
CA VAL A 112 3.85 16.55 2.86
C VAL A 112 4.98 16.99 1.94
N LYS A 113 5.92 17.78 2.45
CA LYS A 113 7.04 18.33 1.68
C LYS A 113 8.31 17.48 1.77
N SER A 114 8.38 16.59 2.75
CA SER A 114 9.55 15.76 2.99
C SER A 114 9.21 14.42 3.64
N ARG A 115 10.16 13.48 3.57
CA ARG A 115 10.10 12.22 4.29
C ARG A 115 9.95 12.41 5.79
N GLN A 116 10.70 13.37 6.36
CA GLN A 116 10.65 13.64 7.80
C GLN A 116 9.25 14.07 8.21
N GLU A 117 8.64 15.01 7.49
CA GLU A 117 7.27 15.47 7.75
C GLU A 117 6.26 14.31 7.65
N TYR A 118 6.43 13.41 6.67
CA TYR A 118 5.60 12.21 6.55
C TYR A 118 5.73 11.29 7.77
N VAL A 119 6.96 11.01 8.20
CA VAL A 119 7.24 10.14 9.35
C VAL A 119 6.68 10.73 10.64
N GLU A 120 6.85 12.03 10.86
CA GLU A 120 6.29 12.75 12.02
C GLU A 120 4.75 12.72 12.00
N MET A 121 4.14 12.99 10.84
CA MET A 121 2.68 12.92 10.68
C MET A 121 2.16 11.52 11.00
N MET A 122 2.79 10.47 10.46
CA MET A 122 2.37 9.09 10.68
C MET A 122 2.56 8.66 12.14
N GLY A 123 3.61 9.12 12.82
CA GLY A 123 3.84 8.86 14.24
C GLY A 123 2.83 9.54 15.17
N ASN A 124 2.22 10.62 14.72
CA ASN A 124 1.21 11.36 15.50
C ASN A 124 -0.25 10.91 15.23
N LEU A 125 -0.44 9.88 14.40
CA LEU A 125 -1.77 9.35 14.13
C LEU A 125 -2.30 8.57 15.34
N ASN A 126 -3.32 9.11 16.02
CA ASN A 126 -4.05 8.42 17.08
C ASN A 126 -5.09 7.47 16.47
N LEU A 127 -4.65 6.33 15.95
CA LEU A 127 -5.52 5.33 15.36
C LEU A 127 -5.99 4.33 16.42
N SER A 128 -7.29 4.02 16.43
CA SER A 128 -7.82 2.98 17.31
C SER A 128 -7.18 1.62 17.04
N PHE A 129 -7.10 0.77 18.07
CA PHE A 129 -6.58 -0.58 17.93
C PHE A 129 -7.49 -1.41 17.01
N PRO A 130 -6.94 -2.14 16.00
CA PRO A 130 -7.77 -2.94 15.10
C PRO A 130 -8.48 -4.07 15.87
N LYS A 131 -9.81 -4.19 15.67
CA LYS A 131 -10.67 -5.10 16.45
C LYS A 131 -10.24 -6.58 16.41
N ASN A 132 -9.68 -7.04 15.27
CA ASN A 132 -9.36 -8.45 15.05
C ASN A 132 -7.85 -8.76 15.14
N MET A 133 -7.02 -7.84 15.57
CA MET A 133 -5.56 -7.98 15.53
C MET A 133 -5.04 -9.12 16.40
N HIS A 134 -5.69 -9.38 17.54
CA HIS A 134 -5.32 -10.49 18.44
C HIS A 134 -5.45 -11.86 17.79
N PHE A 135 -6.33 -12.00 16.80
CA PHE A 135 -6.53 -13.26 16.07
C PHE A 135 -5.78 -13.27 14.73
N ALA A 136 -5.76 -12.15 14.01
CA ALA A 136 -5.19 -12.08 12.66
C ALA A 136 -3.67 -12.22 12.65
N VAL A 137 -2.97 -11.58 13.58
CA VAL A 137 -1.49 -11.62 13.60
C VAL A 137 -0.96 -13.03 13.92
N PRO A 138 -1.41 -13.73 14.99
CA PRO A 138 -0.95 -15.09 15.24
C PRO A 138 -1.32 -16.09 14.16
N ALA A 139 -2.44 -15.90 13.46
CA ALA A 139 -2.88 -16.79 12.39
C ALA A 139 -2.04 -16.69 11.11
N ASN A 140 -1.27 -15.59 10.95
CA ASN A 140 -0.41 -15.33 9.78
C ASN A 140 1.10 -15.53 10.06
N LEU A 141 1.45 -16.02 11.24
CA LEU A 141 2.80 -16.42 11.63
C LEU A 141 2.98 -17.94 11.56
#